data_57d2595f2c36f9540834c5e64d05627f
#
_entry.id   57d2595f2c36f9540834c5e64d05627f
#
_cell.length_a   1.000
_cell.length_b   1.000
_cell.length_c   1.000
_cell.angle_alpha   90.00
_cell.angle_beta   90.00
_cell.angle_gamma   90.00
#
_symmetry.space_group_name_H-M   'P 1'
#
loop_
_entity.id
_entity.type
_entity.pdbx_description
1 polymer ?
#
loop_
_entity_poly.entity_id
_entity_poly.type
_entity_poly.pdbx_seq_one_letter_code
_entity_poly.pdbx_strand_id
1 'polypeptide(L)'
;MKVLCLGGGPAGLYFAISMKLRDPAHQVTVMERNKANDTFGWGVVLSDDALGRMQKNDPVSTEAIRSQFAYWDDIAVVHNGVRTVSGGHGFAGIGRKAMLVLLQARARELGVDMRFETEFKSAEEYRKEYDLVVATDGINSLVRKEYADVFQPDIDVRKCKF
;
A
#
# COMPACT_ATOMS: atom_id res chain seq x y z
N MET A 1 -11.96 -1.10 18.60
CA MET A 1 -12.43 -1.94 17.47
C MET A 1 -11.40 -3.01 17.19
N LYS A 2 -11.87 -4.17 16.72
CA LYS A 2 -11.03 -5.26 16.20
C LYS A 2 -11.04 -5.19 14.68
N VAL A 3 -9.91 -4.89 14.07
CA VAL A 3 -9.78 -4.58 12.63
C VAL A 3 -8.85 -5.57 11.96
N LEU A 4 -9.24 -6.09 10.80
CA LEU A 4 -8.43 -6.96 9.97
C LEU A 4 -8.17 -6.31 8.61
N CYS A 5 -6.90 -6.24 8.22
CA CYS A 5 -6.47 -5.89 6.86
C CYS A 5 -6.05 -7.17 6.12
N LEU A 6 -6.73 -7.49 5.04
CA LEU A 6 -6.41 -8.61 4.15
C LEU A 6 -5.45 -8.11 3.06
N GLY A 7 -4.16 -8.34 3.28
CA GLY A 7 -3.05 -7.88 2.44
C GLY A 7 -2.11 -6.93 3.15
N GLY A 8 -0.82 -7.29 3.23
CA GLY A 8 0.27 -6.55 3.87
C GLY A 8 1.05 -5.64 2.92
N GLY A 9 0.44 -5.21 1.82
CA GLY A 9 0.99 -4.20 0.93
C GLY A 9 0.96 -2.79 1.54
N PRO A 10 1.48 -1.76 0.83
CA PRO A 10 1.51 -0.39 1.34
C PRO A 10 0.16 0.14 1.82
N ALA A 11 -0.92 -0.21 1.11
CA ALA A 11 -2.27 0.23 1.48
C ALA A 11 -2.74 -0.37 2.82
N GLY A 12 -2.57 -1.68 3.01
CA GLY A 12 -2.97 -2.36 4.25
C GLY A 12 -2.15 -1.92 5.45
N LEU A 13 -0.83 -1.82 5.28
CA LEU A 13 0.06 -1.35 6.34
C LEU A 13 -0.24 0.10 6.74
N TYR A 14 -0.43 0.99 5.75
CA TYR A 14 -0.70 2.40 6.05
C TYR A 14 -2.09 2.61 6.66
N PHE A 15 -3.08 1.82 6.24
CA PHE A 15 -4.38 1.80 6.89
C PHE A 15 -4.28 1.33 8.35
N ALA A 16 -3.55 0.25 8.60
CA ALA A 16 -3.34 -0.29 9.94
C ALA A 16 -2.63 0.73 10.87
N ILE A 17 -1.59 1.40 10.37
CA ILE A 17 -0.92 2.52 11.04
C ILE A 17 -1.93 3.61 11.38
N SER A 18 -2.73 4.04 10.41
CA SER A 18 -3.72 5.11 10.59
C SER A 18 -4.76 4.77 11.65
N MET A 19 -5.20 3.52 11.72
CA MET A 19 -6.13 3.05 12.75
C MET A 19 -5.50 3.11 14.15
N LYS A 20 -4.25 2.68 14.30
CA LYS A 20 -3.52 2.74 15.57
C LYS A 20 -3.23 4.16 16.03
N LEU A 21 -2.97 5.09 15.09
CA LEU A 21 -2.77 6.50 15.40
C LEU A 21 -4.05 7.20 15.86
N ARG A 22 -5.21 6.77 15.33
CA ARG A 22 -6.52 7.32 15.75
C ARG A 22 -6.89 6.90 17.16
N ASP A 23 -6.66 5.64 17.48
CA ASP A 23 -6.90 5.11 18.83
C ASP A 23 -5.96 3.91 19.06
N PRO A 24 -4.97 4.05 19.96
CA PRO A 24 -4.05 2.96 20.31
C PRO A 24 -4.74 1.71 20.87
N ALA A 25 -5.98 1.84 21.39
CA ALA A 25 -6.76 0.71 21.89
C ALA A 25 -7.34 -0.18 20.78
N HIS A 26 -7.29 0.25 19.52
CA HIS A 26 -7.69 -0.61 18.40
C HIS A 26 -6.79 -1.84 18.32
N GLN A 27 -7.40 -3.02 18.20
CA GLN A 27 -6.72 -4.27 17.89
C GLN A 27 -6.68 -4.40 16.37
N VAL A 28 -5.50 -4.20 15.78
CA VAL A 28 -5.35 -4.21 14.32
C VAL A 28 -4.46 -5.36 13.91
N THR A 29 -4.98 -6.23 13.06
CA THR A 29 -4.26 -7.36 12.46
C THR A 29 -4.09 -7.13 10.96
N VAL A 30 -2.91 -7.44 10.44
CA VAL A 30 -2.61 -7.47 9.00
C VAL A 30 -2.24 -8.90 8.63
N MET A 31 -2.95 -9.51 7.68
CA MET A 31 -2.62 -10.82 7.12
C MET A 31 -1.99 -10.65 5.75
N GLU A 32 -0.85 -11.31 5.54
CA GLU A 32 -0.12 -11.28 4.27
C GLU A 32 0.33 -12.70 3.90
N ARG A 33 0.04 -13.13 2.67
CA ARG A 33 0.40 -14.46 2.18
C ARG A 33 1.89 -14.65 1.91
N ASN A 34 2.60 -13.58 1.60
CA ASN A 34 4.03 -13.61 1.32
C ASN A 34 4.85 -13.40 2.61
N LYS A 35 6.16 -13.59 2.50
CA LYS A 35 7.10 -13.27 3.56
C LYS A 35 7.18 -11.75 3.79
N ALA A 36 7.61 -11.35 4.98
CA ALA A 36 7.66 -9.97 5.42
C ALA A 36 8.30 -8.98 4.42
N ASN A 37 9.38 -9.38 3.76
CA ASN A 37 10.16 -8.51 2.88
C ASN A 37 9.94 -8.79 1.39
N ASP A 38 8.99 -9.66 1.05
CA ASP A 38 8.68 -9.96 -0.33
C ASP A 38 7.86 -8.82 -0.94
N THR A 39 8.25 -8.40 -2.13
CA THR A 39 7.52 -7.40 -2.88
C THR A 39 7.62 -7.64 -4.37
N PHE A 40 6.57 -7.25 -5.08
CA PHE A 40 6.50 -7.30 -6.54
C PHE A 40 6.47 -5.87 -7.08
N GLY A 41 7.30 -5.61 -8.11
CA GLY A 41 7.45 -4.29 -8.71
C GLY A 41 8.67 -3.52 -8.18
N TRP A 42 8.96 -2.40 -8.84
CA TRP A 42 10.23 -1.68 -8.70
C TRP A 42 10.18 -0.57 -7.66
N GLY A 43 9.21 0.32 -7.79
CA GLY A 43 9.11 1.51 -6.97
C GLY A 43 7.73 2.12 -6.93
N VAL A 44 7.61 3.17 -6.15
CA VAL A 44 6.41 3.98 -6.01
C VAL A 44 6.81 5.43 -6.21
N VAL A 45 6.09 6.12 -7.08
CA VAL A 45 6.19 7.58 -7.24
C VAL A 45 5.03 8.19 -6.47
N LEU A 46 5.33 9.15 -5.62
CA LEU A 46 4.34 9.86 -4.80
C LEU A 46 4.23 11.30 -5.26
N SER A 47 3.01 11.80 -5.35
CA SER A 47 2.74 13.21 -5.61
C SER A 47 2.87 14.03 -4.32
N ASP A 48 3.09 15.33 -4.47
CA ASP A 48 3.14 16.26 -3.33
C ASP A 48 1.85 16.25 -2.51
N ASP A 49 0.68 16.09 -3.16
CA ASP A 49 -0.60 15.97 -2.46
C ASP A 49 -0.66 14.69 -1.61
N ALA A 50 -0.23 13.55 -2.14
CA ALA A 50 -0.17 12.30 -1.39
C ALA A 50 0.76 12.42 -0.18
N LEU A 51 1.95 13.00 -0.38
CA LEU A 51 2.92 13.27 0.70
C LEU A 51 2.37 14.25 1.73
N GLY A 52 1.67 15.29 1.30
CA GLY A 52 1.02 16.25 2.20
C GLY A 52 -0.06 15.61 3.09
N ARG A 53 -0.84 14.68 2.54
CA ARG A 53 -1.84 13.91 3.31
C ARG A 53 -1.17 12.93 4.27
N MET A 54 -0.12 12.24 3.83
CA MET A 54 0.67 11.36 4.69
C MET A 54 1.30 12.14 5.84
N GLN A 55 1.88 13.33 5.56
CA GLN A 55 2.47 14.20 6.58
C GLN A 55 1.49 14.63 7.65
N LYS A 56 0.23 14.90 7.29
CA LYS A 56 -0.82 15.24 8.25
C LYS A 56 -1.27 14.06 9.09
N ASN A 57 -1.26 12.85 8.54
CA ASN A 57 -1.73 11.64 9.23
C ASN A 57 -0.64 11.00 10.09
N ASP A 58 0.55 10.79 9.54
CA ASP A 58 1.73 10.23 10.24
C ASP A 58 3.02 10.92 9.77
N PRO A 59 3.43 12.00 10.45
CA PRO A 59 4.69 12.68 10.15
C PRO A 59 5.92 11.76 10.24
N VAL A 60 5.89 10.79 11.16
CA VAL A 60 7.02 9.86 11.39
C VAL A 60 7.25 8.96 10.17
N SER A 61 6.20 8.30 9.68
CA SER A 61 6.30 7.50 8.45
C SER A 61 6.71 8.35 7.25
N THR A 62 6.15 9.56 7.15
CA THR A 62 6.40 10.44 5.99
C THR A 62 7.84 10.88 5.95
N GLU A 63 8.43 11.27 7.07
CA GLU A 63 9.84 11.67 7.14
C GLU A 63 10.77 10.49 6.83
N ALA A 64 10.49 9.32 7.38
CA ALA A 64 11.25 8.11 7.09
C ALA A 64 11.21 7.76 5.60
N ILE A 65 10.05 7.90 4.93
CA ILE A 65 9.89 7.66 3.51
C ILE A 65 10.64 8.72 2.70
N ARG A 66 10.51 10.01 3.05
CA ARG A 66 11.20 11.12 2.38
C ARG A 66 12.72 10.98 2.43
N SER A 67 13.27 10.50 3.52
CA SER A 67 14.72 10.28 3.66
C SER A 67 15.30 9.25 2.67
N GLN A 68 14.44 8.43 2.05
CA GLN A 68 14.81 7.39 1.09
C GLN A 68 14.45 7.76 -0.36
N PHE A 69 13.96 8.98 -0.62
CA PHE A 69 13.52 9.37 -1.95
C PHE A 69 14.70 9.63 -2.91
N ALA A 70 14.50 9.17 -4.14
CA ALA A 70 15.17 9.72 -5.31
C ALA A 70 14.28 10.82 -5.90
N TYR A 71 14.88 11.98 -6.21
CA TYR A 71 14.18 13.12 -6.78
C TYR A 71 14.62 13.33 -8.23
N TRP A 72 13.68 13.69 -9.09
CA TRP A 72 13.97 14.09 -10.47
C TRP A 72 12.89 15.05 -10.99
N ASP A 73 13.26 15.91 -11.93
CA ASP A 73 12.35 16.92 -12.49
C ASP A 73 11.90 16.61 -13.91
N ASP A 74 12.66 15.79 -14.63
CA ASP A 74 12.47 15.61 -16.07
C ASP A 74 11.80 14.27 -16.40
N ILE A 75 10.89 14.30 -17.37
CA ILE A 75 10.40 13.10 -18.06
C ILE A 75 10.99 13.07 -19.47
N ALA A 76 11.65 11.98 -19.82
CA ALA A 76 12.07 11.72 -21.18
C ALA A 76 11.15 10.70 -21.87
N VAL A 77 10.59 11.09 -23.01
CA VAL A 77 9.82 10.21 -23.89
C VAL A 77 10.64 9.94 -25.14
N VAL A 78 10.84 8.67 -25.45
CA VAL A 78 11.51 8.25 -26.70
C VAL A 78 10.47 7.61 -27.61
N HIS A 79 10.22 8.21 -28.77
CA HIS A 79 9.31 7.70 -29.78
C HIS A 79 10.00 7.73 -31.15
N ASN A 80 10.05 6.61 -31.85
CA ASN A 80 10.73 6.44 -33.13
C ASN A 80 12.17 6.99 -33.18
N GLY A 81 12.94 6.78 -32.10
CA GLY A 81 14.32 7.24 -31.98
C GLY A 81 14.47 8.75 -31.61
N VAL A 82 13.40 9.50 -31.59
CA VAL A 82 13.39 10.90 -31.15
C VAL A 82 13.15 10.98 -29.65
N ARG A 83 14.06 11.65 -28.95
CA ARG A 83 13.95 11.91 -27.50
C ARG A 83 13.41 13.30 -27.25
N THR A 84 12.28 13.38 -26.58
CA THR A 84 11.67 14.62 -26.10
C THR A 84 11.74 14.66 -24.58
N VAL A 85 12.13 15.78 -24.01
CA VAL A 85 12.23 15.98 -22.56
C VAL A 85 11.24 17.05 -22.14
N SER A 86 10.46 16.75 -21.11
CA SER A 86 9.61 17.70 -20.40
C SER A 86 10.14 17.85 -18.98
N GLY A 87 10.42 19.08 -18.55
CA GLY A 87 11.01 19.37 -17.24
C GLY A 87 10.06 20.10 -16.29
N GLY A 88 10.51 20.29 -15.04
CA GLY A 88 9.77 21.05 -14.03
C GLY A 88 8.60 20.30 -13.39
N HIS A 89 8.63 18.98 -13.36
CA HIS A 89 7.52 18.16 -12.82
C HIS A 89 7.62 17.85 -11.32
N GLY A 90 8.83 17.85 -10.75
CA GLY A 90 9.05 17.61 -9.32
C GLY A 90 8.57 16.22 -8.85
N PHE A 91 9.23 15.16 -9.34
CA PHE A 91 8.91 13.79 -8.92
C PHE A 91 9.75 13.34 -7.73
N ALA A 92 9.12 12.53 -6.87
CA ALA A 92 9.79 11.82 -5.80
C ALA A 92 9.41 10.33 -5.84
N GLY A 93 10.39 9.46 -5.79
CA GLY A 93 10.17 8.03 -5.83
C GLY A 93 11.00 7.28 -4.81
N ILE A 94 10.45 6.16 -4.34
CA ILE A 94 11.09 5.25 -3.40
C ILE A 94 11.02 3.82 -3.93
N GLY A 95 12.07 3.03 -3.71
CA GLY A 95 12.02 1.60 -3.97
C GLY A 95 10.90 0.94 -3.17
N ARG A 96 10.08 0.11 -3.83
CA ARG A 96 8.92 -0.53 -3.20
C ARG A 96 9.28 -1.33 -1.95
N LYS A 97 10.41 -2.05 -1.99
CA LYS A 97 10.91 -2.81 -0.84
C LYS A 97 11.27 -1.89 0.34
N ALA A 98 11.95 -0.78 0.08
CA ALA A 98 12.30 0.18 1.11
C ALA A 98 11.04 0.76 1.78
N MET A 99 10.05 1.16 0.98
CA MET A 99 8.76 1.64 1.51
C MET A 99 8.06 0.60 2.39
N LEU A 100 8.02 -0.68 1.96
CA LEU A 100 7.42 -1.75 2.76
C LEU A 100 8.13 -1.96 4.09
N VAL A 101 9.47 -1.98 4.09
CA VAL A 101 10.27 -2.14 5.32
C VAL A 101 9.98 -1.01 6.31
N LEU A 102 9.92 0.24 5.84
CA LEU A 102 9.60 1.40 6.67
C LEU A 102 8.19 1.31 7.27
N LEU A 103 7.19 0.98 6.44
CA LEU A 103 5.81 0.84 6.91
C LEU A 103 5.64 -0.34 7.88
N GLN A 104 6.30 -1.47 7.63
CA GLN A 104 6.28 -2.60 8.56
C GLN A 104 6.94 -2.26 9.90
N ALA A 105 8.05 -1.53 9.89
CA ALA A 105 8.71 -1.07 11.11
C ALA A 105 7.78 -0.17 11.92
N ARG A 106 7.13 0.79 11.27
CA ARG A 106 6.17 1.70 11.91
C ARG A 106 4.93 0.97 12.44
N ALA A 107 4.36 0.06 11.65
CA ALA A 107 3.22 -0.75 12.09
C ALA A 107 3.55 -1.58 13.33
N ARG A 108 4.76 -2.17 13.38
CA ARG A 108 5.24 -2.93 14.54
C ARG A 108 5.41 -2.05 15.78
N GLU A 109 6.00 -0.86 15.62
CA GLU A 109 6.15 0.13 16.69
C GLU A 109 4.80 0.51 17.32
N LEU A 110 3.77 0.65 16.50
CA LEU A 110 2.41 0.99 16.94
C LEU A 110 1.62 -0.23 17.48
N GLY A 111 2.21 -1.42 17.50
CA GLY A 111 1.57 -2.62 18.02
C GLY A 111 0.53 -3.24 17.08
N VAL A 112 0.73 -3.14 15.76
CA VAL A 112 -0.06 -3.89 14.77
C VAL A 112 0.39 -5.35 14.76
N ASP A 113 -0.56 -6.28 14.86
CA ASP A 113 -0.33 -7.73 14.72
C ASP A 113 -0.17 -8.09 13.23
N MET A 114 1.06 -8.36 12.81
CA MET A 114 1.37 -8.70 11.41
C MET A 114 1.63 -10.19 11.26
N ARG A 115 0.77 -10.88 10.51
CA ARG A 115 0.80 -12.31 10.21
C ARG A 115 1.21 -12.54 8.78
N PHE A 116 2.48 -12.84 8.56
CA PHE A 116 3.02 -13.20 7.25
C PHE A 116 2.85 -14.68 6.96
N GLU A 117 3.03 -15.07 5.70
CA GLU A 117 2.85 -16.44 5.21
C GLU A 117 1.47 -17.01 5.60
N THR A 118 0.48 -16.12 5.67
CA THR A 118 -0.88 -16.42 6.09
C THR A 118 -1.84 -16.01 4.98
N GLU A 119 -2.41 -17.01 4.32
CA GLU A 119 -3.37 -16.81 3.23
C GLU A 119 -4.80 -16.96 3.76
N PHE A 120 -5.67 -16.03 3.36
CA PHE A 120 -7.11 -16.15 3.61
C PHE A 120 -7.80 -16.79 2.39
N LYS A 121 -8.88 -17.52 2.64
CA LYS A 121 -9.68 -18.16 1.59
C LYS A 121 -10.94 -17.37 1.25
N SER A 122 -11.55 -16.75 2.25
CA SER A 122 -12.75 -15.95 2.12
C SER A 122 -12.75 -14.84 3.16
N ALA A 123 -13.22 -13.65 2.80
CA ALA A 123 -13.37 -12.55 3.74
C ALA A 123 -14.55 -12.79 4.70
N GLU A 124 -15.55 -13.56 4.28
CA GLU A 124 -16.73 -13.88 5.07
C GLU A 124 -16.39 -14.65 6.35
N GLU A 125 -15.33 -15.48 6.35
CA GLU A 125 -14.86 -16.21 7.53
C GLU A 125 -14.52 -15.29 8.70
N TYR A 126 -14.09 -14.06 8.42
CA TYR A 126 -13.62 -13.09 9.42
C TYR A 126 -14.69 -12.10 9.89
N ARG A 127 -15.82 -11.99 9.19
CA ARG A 127 -16.88 -10.99 9.50
C ARG A 127 -17.50 -11.16 10.89
N LYS A 128 -17.46 -12.34 11.45
CA LYS A 128 -17.99 -12.60 12.80
C LYS A 128 -16.95 -12.33 13.89
N GLU A 129 -15.69 -12.32 13.53
CA GLU A 129 -14.58 -12.19 14.47
C GLU A 129 -14.07 -10.74 14.58
N TYR A 130 -14.18 -9.96 13.51
CA TYR A 130 -13.69 -8.59 13.42
C TYR A 130 -14.82 -7.59 13.21
N ASP A 131 -14.70 -6.42 13.84
CA ASP A 131 -15.64 -5.31 13.67
C ASP A 131 -15.55 -4.68 12.27
N LEU A 132 -14.35 -4.75 11.66
CA LEU A 132 -14.05 -4.23 10.34
C LEU A 132 -13.05 -5.13 9.62
N VAL A 133 -13.40 -5.55 8.42
CA VAL A 133 -12.49 -6.25 7.49
C VAL A 133 -12.22 -5.37 6.29
N VAL A 134 -10.94 -5.08 6.02
CA VAL A 134 -10.50 -4.18 4.95
C VAL A 134 -9.73 -4.98 3.91
N ALA A 135 -10.25 -5.03 2.68
CA ALA A 135 -9.58 -5.68 1.57
C ALA A 135 -8.49 -4.79 0.99
N THR A 136 -7.24 -5.21 1.15
CA THR A 136 -6.03 -4.57 0.61
C THR A 136 -5.15 -5.59 -0.13
N ASP A 137 -5.79 -6.63 -0.67
CA ASP A 137 -5.19 -7.82 -1.30
C ASP A 137 -4.79 -7.60 -2.78
N GLY A 138 -4.81 -6.35 -3.23
CA GLY A 138 -4.17 -5.89 -4.47
C GLY A 138 -4.94 -6.20 -5.75
N ILE A 139 -4.20 -6.17 -6.87
CA ILE A 139 -4.79 -6.25 -8.23
C ILE A 139 -5.54 -7.57 -8.48
N ASN A 140 -5.09 -8.66 -7.87
CA ASN A 140 -5.71 -9.99 -7.99
C ASN A 140 -6.67 -10.32 -6.83
N SER A 141 -7.29 -9.30 -6.25
CA SER A 141 -8.12 -9.38 -5.06
C SER A 141 -9.11 -10.57 -5.09
N LEU A 142 -9.02 -11.41 -4.06
CA LEU A 142 -9.98 -12.47 -3.83
C LEU A 142 -11.30 -11.90 -3.31
N VAL A 143 -11.23 -10.88 -2.45
CA VAL A 143 -12.42 -10.21 -1.91
C VAL A 143 -13.24 -9.57 -3.02
N ARG A 144 -12.59 -8.90 -3.99
CA ARG A 144 -13.28 -8.34 -5.15
C ARG A 144 -14.01 -9.41 -5.97
N LYS A 145 -13.41 -10.61 -6.10
CA LYS A 145 -14.04 -11.74 -6.78
C LYS A 145 -15.19 -12.32 -5.98
N GLU A 146 -15.01 -12.48 -4.67
CA GLU A 146 -16.01 -13.01 -3.74
C GLU A 146 -17.28 -12.15 -3.72
N TYR A 147 -17.12 -10.82 -3.78
CA TYR A 147 -18.23 -9.87 -3.75
C TYR A 147 -18.48 -9.20 -5.12
N ALA A 148 -18.20 -9.92 -6.22
CA ALA A 148 -18.33 -9.36 -7.57
C ALA A 148 -19.74 -8.87 -7.89
N ASP A 149 -20.77 -9.57 -7.44
CA ASP A 149 -22.17 -9.18 -7.64
C ASP A 149 -22.53 -7.87 -6.93
N VAL A 150 -21.85 -7.56 -5.83
CA VAL A 150 -22.07 -6.34 -5.04
C VAL A 150 -21.24 -5.18 -5.62
N PHE A 151 -19.95 -5.42 -5.89
CA PHE A 151 -19.02 -4.39 -6.35
C PHE A 151 -19.16 -4.09 -7.85
N GLN A 152 -19.66 -5.04 -8.64
CA GLN A 152 -19.77 -4.93 -10.09
C GLN A 152 -18.49 -4.39 -10.74
N PRO A 153 -17.33 -5.04 -10.53
CA PRO A 153 -16.05 -4.51 -10.96
C PRO A 153 -15.96 -4.43 -12.48
N ASP A 154 -15.60 -3.26 -12.99
CA ASP A 154 -15.17 -3.09 -14.38
C ASP A 154 -13.64 -3.27 -14.45
N ILE A 155 -13.19 -4.26 -15.23
CA ILE A 155 -11.77 -4.62 -15.35
C ILE A 155 -11.30 -4.43 -16.78
N ASP A 156 -10.50 -3.39 -17.01
CA ASP A 156 -9.87 -3.14 -18.30
C ASP A 156 -8.46 -3.76 -18.34
N VAL A 157 -8.27 -4.70 -19.27
CA VAL A 157 -6.99 -5.38 -19.48
C VAL A 157 -6.25 -4.77 -20.65
N ARG A 158 -5.19 -4.02 -20.39
CA ARG A 158 -4.37 -3.39 -21.43
C ARG A 158 -3.22 -4.31 -21.89
N LYS A 159 -2.89 -4.24 -23.20
CA LYS A 159 -1.75 -4.98 -23.80
C LYS A 159 -0.40 -4.28 -23.57
N CYS A 160 -0.22 -3.59 -22.46
CA CYS A 160 1.03 -2.90 -22.11
C CYS A 160 1.59 -3.46 -20.81
N LYS A 161 2.92 -3.34 -20.67
CA LYS A 161 3.64 -3.67 -19.43
C LYS A 161 4.17 -2.39 -18.82
N PHE A 162 4.13 -2.31 -17.52
CA PHE A 162 4.72 -1.23 -16.74
C PHE A 162 6.03 -1.70 -16.11
#